data_ffbf3adb83079ec379aa97a5a15db539
#
_entry.id   ffbf3adb83079ec379aa97a5a15db539
#
_cell.length_a   1.000
_cell.length_b   1.000
_cell.length_c   1.000
_cell.angle_alpha   90.00
_cell.angle_beta   90.00
_cell.angle_gamma   90.00
#
_symmetry.space_group_name_H-M   'P 1'
#
loop_
_entity.id
_entity.type
_entity.pdbx_description
1 polymer ?
#
loop_
_entity_poly.entity_id
_entity_poly.type
_entity_poly.pdbx_seq_one_letter_code
_entity_poly.pdbx_strand_id
1 'polypeptide(L)'
;MKSIKLLLVALMTLVFQACVASKNLSNNDVVKTALTKCPGPEMNISMIPSRGPLADAMAITAIKTAGNDGGFSKEFATFIKSDPRNVSVYCPNAQKLEALVLHTFSLYQNNELKSISVCVIGMANSQELTTEAARIGAILTFVP
;
A
#
# COMPACT_ATOMS: atom_id res chain seq x y z
N MET A 1 -42.84 9.26 -13.56
CA MET A 1 -42.61 8.36 -12.41
C MET A 1 -41.78 7.10 -12.75
N LYS A 2 -41.79 6.56 -13.95
CA LYS A 2 -40.95 5.41 -14.34
C LYS A 2 -39.45 5.73 -14.43
N SER A 3 -39.08 6.95 -14.84
CA SER A 3 -37.68 7.35 -15.02
C SER A 3 -36.88 7.51 -13.70
N ILE A 4 -37.55 7.92 -12.61
CA ILE A 4 -36.93 8.14 -11.30
C ILE A 4 -36.56 6.80 -10.64
N LYS A 5 -37.40 5.76 -10.85
CA LYS A 5 -37.11 4.41 -10.32
C LYS A 5 -35.90 3.76 -11.00
N LEU A 6 -35.72 4.03 -12.30
CA LEU A 6 -34.55 3.51 -13.02
C LEU A 6 -33.23 4.18 -12.56
N LEU A 7 -33.29 5.50 -12.28
CA LEU A 7 -32.13 6.25 -11.79
C LEU A 7 -31.69 5.78 -10.39
N LEU A 8 -32.63 5.46 -9.51
CA LEU A 8 -32.35 4.97 -8.15
C LEU A 8 -31.75 3.57 -8.16
N VAL A 9 -32.18 2.70 -9.07
CA VAL A 9 -31.60 1.35 -9.22
C VAL A 9 -30.18 1.43 -9.80
N ALA A 10 -29.93 2.33 -10.75
CA ALA A 10 -28.58 2.55 -11.31
C ALA A 10 -27.60 3.13 -10.27
N LEU A 11 -28.10 3.98 -9.36
CA LEU A 11 -27.28 4.55 -8.30
C LEU A 11 -26.91 3.51 -7.22
N MET A 12 -27.80 2.55 -6.93
CA MET A 12 -27.52 1.47 -5.96
C MET A 12 -26.51 0.44 -6.48
N THR A 13 -26.40 0.23 -7.79
CA THR A 13 -25.43 -0.73 -8.34
C THR A 13 -24.00 -0.21 -8.37
N LEU A 14 -23.78 1.09 -8.24
CA LEU A 14 -22.45 1.71 -8.20
C LEU A 14 -21.76 1.64 -6.82
N VAL A 15 -22.49 1.33 -5.76
CA VAL A 15 -21.94 1.29 -4.39
C VAL A 15 -21.30 -0.05 -4.04
N PHE A 16 -21.48 -1.10 -4.84
CA PHE A 16 -21.00 -2.47 -4.52
C PHE A 16 -19.63 -2.85 -5.09
N GLN A 17 -18.90 -1.94 -5.74
CA GLN A 17 -17.62 -2.29 -6.37
C GLN A 17 -16.36 -1.98 -5.54
N ALA A 18 -16.49 -1.65 -4.28
CA ALA A 18 -15.33 -1.34 -3.41
C ALA A 18 -15.05 -2.39 -2.34
N CYS A 19 -15.41 -3.65 -2.56
CA CYS A 19 -14.82 -4.75 -1.77
C CYS A 19 -13.50 -5.17 -2.45
N VAL A 20 -12.45 -4.40 -2.23
CA VAL A 20 -11.09 -4.91 -2.41
C VAL A 20 -10.92 -6.02 -1.37
N ALA A 21 -11.00 -7.27 -1.81
CA ALA A 21 -10.80 -8.42 -0.95
C ALA A 21 -9.39 -8.33 -0.35
N SER A 22 -9.32 -7.99 0.93
CA SER A 22 -8.05 -8.02 1.66
C SER A 22 -7.61 -9.49 1.74
N LYS A 23 -6.51 -9.80 1.08
CA LYS A 23 -5.96 -11.14 1.02
C LYS A 23 -5.13 -11.37 2.27
N ASN A 24 -5.66 -12.10 3.24
CA ASN A 24 -4.92 -12.53 4.42
C ASN A 24 -3.92 -13.62 4.02
N LEU A 25 -2.69 -13.22 3.73
CA LEU A 25 -1.59 -14.15 3.51
C LEU A 25 -0.95 -14.53 4.86
N SER A 26 -0.55 -15.79 5.01
CA SER A 26 0.30 -16.17 6.13
C SER A 26 1.71 -15.54 5.97
N ASN A 27 2.44 -15.43 7.06
CA ASN A 27 3.82 -14.90 7.00
C ASN A 27 4.70 -15.69 6.02
N ASN A 28 4.54 -17.01 5.97
CA ASN A 28 5.28 -17.86 5.03
C ASN A 28 4.89 -17.58 3.57
N ASP A 29 3.60 -17.32 3.30
CA ASP A 29 3.14 -16.98 1.96
C ASP A 29 3.64 -15.60 1.52
N VAL A 30 3.71 -14.64 2.43
CA VAL A 30 4.29 -13.30 2.17
C VAL A 30 5.77 -13.45 1.79
N VAL A 31 6.54 -14.18 2.59
CA VAL A 31 7.97 -14.43 2.31
C VAL A 31 8.13 -15.14 0.96
N LYS A 32 7.39 -16.21 0.71
CA LYS A 32 7.41 -16.92 -0.56
C LYS A 32 7.05 -16.03 -1.75
N THR A 33 6.02 -15.20 -1.59
CA THR A 33 5.59 -14.26 -2.62
C THR A 33 6.68 -13.22 -2.90
N ALA A 34 7.28 -12.66 -1.85
CA ALA A 34 8.37 -11.71 -1.98
C ALA A 34 9.54 -12.32 -2.76
N LEU A 35 9.98 -13.51 -2.38
CA LEU A 35 11.11 -14.20 -3.02
C LEU A 35 10.84 -14.63 -4.48
N THR A 36 9.59 -14.87 -4.86
CA THR A 36 9.25 -15.39 -6.19
C THR A 36 8.72 -14.33 -7.16
N LYS A 37 8.12 -13.26 -6.67
CA LYS A 37 7.41 -12.27 -7.51
C LYS A 37 7.96 -10.85 -7.42
N CYS A 38 8.68 -10.52 -6.35
CA CYS A 38 9.31 -9.22 -6.24
C CYS A 38 10.71 -9.23 -6.86
N PRO A 39 11.16 -8.10 -7.45
CA PRO A 39 12.46 -8.06 -8.11
C PRO A 39 13.62 -8.03 -7.11
N GLY A 40 14.69 -8.75 -7.43
CA GLY A 40 15.98 -8.65 -6.75
C GLY A 40 16.40 -9.91 -5.96
N PRO A 41 17.72 -10.14 -5.83
CA PRO A 41 18.24 -11.35 -5.19
C PRO A 41 18.19 -11.31 -3.65
N GLU A 42 18.25 -10.13 -3.07
CA GLU A 42 18.16 -9.91 -1.63
C GLU A 42 16.98 -8.99 -1.34
N MET A 43 16.13 -9.40 -0.41
CA MET A 43 14.91 -8.69 -0.15
C MET A 43 14.65 -8.54 1.35
N ASN A 44 14.47 -7.32 1.76
CA ASN A 44 14.00 -7.00 3.10
C ASN A 44 12.48 -6.85 3.09
N ILE A 45 11.79 -7.51 4.02
CA ILE A 45 10.33 -7.58 4.04
C ILE A 45 9.82 -6.87 5.29
N SER A 46 8.98 -5.86 5.10
CA SER A 46 8.22 -5.19 6.16
C SER A 46 6.78 -5.71 6.19
N MET A 47 6.36 -6.27 7.31
CA MET A 47 5.00 -6.77 7.50
C MET A 47 4.23 -5.86 8.46
N ILE A 48 3.11 -5.31 7.99
CA ILE A 48 2.26 -4.41 8.76
C ILE A 48 1.04 -5.19 9.23
N PRO A 49 0.80 -5.30 10.54
CA PRO A 49 -0.36 -6.03 11.05
C PRO A 49 -1.66 -5.26 10.78
N SER A 50 -2.72 -5.99 10.44
CA SER A 50 -4.09 -5.49 10.55
C SER A 50 -4.57 -5.69 11.98
N ARG A 51 -5.27 -4.67 12.51
CA ARG A 51 -5.91 -4.72 13.83
C ARG A 51 -7.42 -4.85 13.75
N GLY A 52 -7.91 -5.26 12.59
CA GLY A 52 -9.33 -5.39 12.28
C GLY A 52 -9.92 -4.16 11.58
N PRO A 53 -11.13 -4.31 10.97
CA PRO A 53 -11.67 -3.30 10.06
C PRO A 53 -11.83 -1.91 10.68
N LEU A 54 -12.31 -1.83 11.90
CA LEU A 54 -12.54 -0.54 12.58
C LEU A 54 -11.21 0.16 12.92
N ALA A 55 -10.28 -0.57 13.52
CA ALA A 55 -8.98 -0.02 13.89
C ALA A 55 -8.17 0.41 12.66
N ASP A 56 -8.23 -0.35 11.58
CA ASP A 56 -7.57 0.00 10.34
C ASP A 56 -8.22 1.23 9.67
N ALA A 57 -9.56 1.36 9.69
CA ALA A 57 -10.25 2.54 9.18
C ALA A 57 -9.88 3.81 9.97
N MET A 58 -9.79 3.71 11.29
CA MET A 58 -9.33 4.83 12.14
C MET A 58 -7.86 5.19 11.84
N ALA A 59 -6.99 4.20 11.66
CA ALA A 59 -5.59 4.43 11.31
C ALA A 59 -5.46 5.11 9.94
N ILE A 60 -6.19 4.66 8.92
CA ILE A 60 -6.22 5.28 7.59
C ILE A 60 -6.64 6.74 7.68
N THR A 61 -7.70 7.03 8.45
CA THR A 61 -8.18 8.40 8.65
C THR A 61 -7.11 9.26 9.31
N ALA A 62 -6.48 8.77 10.38
CA ALA A 62 -5.43 9.50 11.10
C ALA A 62 -4.21 9.80 10.20
N ILE A 63 -3.81 8.84 9.36
CA ILE A 63 -2.73 9.02 8.40
C ILE A 63 -3.09 10.10 7.37
N LYS A 64 -4.26 9.99 6.75
CA LYS A 64 -4.70 10.89 5.67
C LYS A 64 -4.97 12.32 6.14
N THR A 65 -5.47 12.50 7.36
CA THR A 65 -5.85 13.83 7.87
C THR A 65 -4.75 14.51 8.67
N ALA A 66 -3.95 13.77 9.41
CA ALA A 66 -2.96 14.31 10.35
C ALA A 66 -1.53 13.76 10.16
N GLY A 67 -1.31 12.88 9.20
CA GLY A 67 -0.02 12.20 9.03
C GLY A 67 0.39 11.35 10.24
N ASN A 68 -0.60 10.96 11.08
CA ASN A 68 -0.32 10.20 12.29
C ASN A 68 -0.47 8.70 12.03
N ASP A 69 0.64 8.02 11.86
CA ASP A 69 0.76 6.59 11.61
C ASP A 69 1.46 5.82 12.75
N GLY A 70 1.59 6.44 13.91
CA GLY A 70 2.28 5.86 15.05
C GLY A 70 3.80 5.74 14.87
N GLY A 71 4.37 6.46 13.90
CA GLY A 71 5.80 6.45 13.62
C GLY A 71 6.23 5.45 12.55
N PHE A 72 5.30 4.63 12.03
CA PHE A 72 5.61 3.61 11.01
C PHE A 72 6.33 4.19 9.80
N SER A 73 5.85 5.28 9.23
CA SER A 73 6.45 5.84 8.01
C SER A 73 7.88 6.29 8.22
N LYS A 74 8.21 6.82 9.41
CA LYS A 74 9.60 7.18 9.75
C LYS A 74 10.49 5.95 9.91
N GLU A 75 9.99 4.91 10.57
CA GLU A 75 10.71 3.64 10.73
C GLU A 75 10.91 2.97 9.37
N PHE A 76 9.87 2.92 8.55
CA PHE A 76 9.94 2.33 7.22
C PHE A 76 10.85 3.15 6.29
N ALA A 77 10.82 4.48 6.36
CA ALA A 77 11.74 5.32 5.62
C ALA A 77 13.20 5.10 6.04
N THR A 78 13.45 4.95 7.34
CA THR A 78 14.78 4.61 7.85
C THR A 78 15.22 3.23 7.37
N PHE A 79 14.31 2.26 7.39
CA PHE A 79 14.56 0.91 6.91
C PHE A 79 14.91 0.89 5.41
N ILE A 80 14.19 1.62 4.57
CA ILE A 80 14.51 1.76 3.14
C ILE A 80 15.91 2.36 2.92
N LYS A 81 16.32 3.29 3.75
CA LYS A 81 17.65 3.96 3.64
C LYS A 81 18.81 3.13 4.19
N SER A 82 18.56 2.22 5.13
CA SER A 82 19.63 1.60 5.92
C SER A 82 20.47 0.59 5.15
N ASP A 83 19.92 -0.06 4.13
CA ASP A 83 20.70 -0.99 3.30
C ASP A 83 20.06 -1.41 1.96
N PRO A 84 18.77 -1.55 1.76
CA PRO A 84 18.39 -2.44 0.69
C PRO A 84 18.09 -1.73 -0.61
N ARG A 85 18.63 -2.29 -1.65
CA ARG A 85 18.21 -1.97 -3.01
C ARG A 85 16.81 -2.53 -3.33
N ASN A 86 16.33 -3.49 -2.51
CA ASN A 86 15.05 -4.17 -2.70
C ASN A 86 14.30 -4.29 -1.38
N VAL A 87 13.12 -3.70 -1.31
CA VAL A 87 12.25 -3.73 -0.13
C VAL A 87 10.87 -4.24 -0.53
N SER A 88 10.31 -5.15 0.25
CA SER A 88 8.92 -5.55 0.13
C SER A 88 8.11 -5.10 1.32
N VAL A 89 6.87 -4.71 1.08
CA VAL A 89 5.93 -4.33 2.13
C VAL A 89 4.61 -5.04 1.93
N TYR A 90 4.04 -5.53 3.01
CA TYR A 90 2.75 -6.21 3.04
C TYR A 90 1.88 -5.73 4.18
N CYS A 91 0.60 -5.58 3.92
CA CYS A 91 -0.46 -5.42 4.93
C CYS A 91 -1.70 -6.17 4.46
N PRO A 92 -2.40 -6.91 5.33
CA PRO A 92 -3.67 -7.55 4.98
C PRO A 92 -4.75 -6.58 4.49
N ASN A 93 -4.69 -5.31 4.91
CA ASN A 93 -5.59 -4.26 4.47
C ASN A 93 -4.89 -3.38 3.41
N ALA A 94 -5.31 -3.51 2.15
CA ALA A 94 -4.72 -2.80 1.02
C ALA A 94 -4.85 -1.26 1.13
N GLN A 95 -5.95 -0.74 1.66
CA GLN A 95 -6.13 0.70 1.84
C GLN A 95 -5.20 1.27 2.91
N LYS A 96 -4.98 0.51 4.00
CA LYS A 96 -4.01 0.88 5.03
C LYS A 96 -2.59 0.82 4.48
N LEU A 97 -2.27 -0.21 3.71
CA LEU A 97 -0.99 -0.36 3.04
C LEU A 97 -0.70 0.84 2.13
N GLU A 98 -1.66 1.20 1.28
CA GLU A 98 -1.55 2.36 0.39
C GLU A 98 -1.30 3.65 1.17
N ALA A 99 -2.12 3.94 2.19
CA ALA A 99 -1.99 5.15 2.99
C ALA A 99 -0.62 5.25 3.69
N LEU A 100 -0.12 4.14 4.24
CA LEU A 100 1.18 4.09 4.92
C LEU A 100 2.34 4.26 3.93
N VAL A 101 2.31 3.61 2.78
CA VAL A 101 3.37 3.72 1.77
C VAL A 101 3.37 5.11 1.15
N LEU A 102 2.20 5.70 0.85
CA LEU A 102 2.09 7.08 0.38
C LEU A 102 2.67 8.06 1.38
N HIS A 103 2.31 7.92 2.67
CA HIS A 103 2.86 8.78 3.70
C HIS A 103 4.38 8.60 3.85
N THR A 104 4.88 7.37 3.77
CA THR A 104 6.34 7.11 3.74
C THR A 104 7.01 7.80 2.57
N PHE A 105 6.46 7.67 1.35
CA PHE A 105 7.02 8.29 0.16
C PHE A 105 7.01 9.82 0.24
N SER A 106 6.01 10.42 0.90
CA SER A 106 5.96 11.87 1.11
C SER A 106 7.11 12.43 1.96
N LEU A 107 7.80 11.59 2.72
CA LEU A 107 8.97 11.99 3.52
C LEU A 107 10.25 12.16 2.70
N TYR A 108 10.26 11.70 1.44
CA TYR A 108 11.41 11.78 0.56
C TYR A 108 11.34 12.95 -0.42
N GLN A 109 12.51 13.46 -0.75
CA GLN A 109 12.66 14.47 -1.81
C GLN A 109 12.64 13.83 -3.21
N ASN A 110 12.54 14.65 -4.24
CA ASN A 110 12.58 14.19 -5.63
C ASN A 110 13.87 13.42 -5.92
N ASN A 111 13.74 12.25 -6.54
CA ASN A 111 14.85 11.37 -6.92
C ASN A 111 15.73 10.85 -5.75
N GLU A 112 15.27 10.97 -4.50
CA GLU A 112 16.04 10.54 -3.34
C GLU A 112 16.22 9.02 -3.26
N LEU A 113 15.26 8.24 -3.79
CA LEU A 113 15.28 6.77 -3.80
C LEU A 113 15.67 6.19 -5.16
N LYS A 114 16.51 6.90 -5.91
CA LYS A 114 16.96 6.41 -7.22
C LYS A 114 17.62 5.04 -7.12
N SER A 115 17.13 4.09 -7.93
CA SER A 115 17.59 2.70 -7.98
C SER A 115 17.13 1.80 -6.82
N ILE A 116 16.22 2.26 -5.98
CA ILE A 116 15.59 1.43 -4.94
C ILE A 116 14.31 0.83 -5.50
N SER A 117 14.17 -0.48 -5.35
CA SER A 117 12.95 -1.20 -5.72
C SER A 117 12.06 -1.41 -4.50
N VAL A 118 10.80 -1.00 -4.62
CA VAL A 118 9.77 -1.21 -3.59
C VAL A 118 8.69 -2.12 -4.16
N CYS A 119 8.48 -3.27 -3.53
CA CYS A 119 7.49 -4.25 -3.92
C CYS A 119 6.32 -4.22 -2.93
N VAL A 120 5.12 -3.90 -3.40
CA VAL A 120 3.90 -3.81 -2.62
C VAL A 120 3.09 -5.08 -2.82
N ILE A 121 2.99 -5.91 -1.78
CA ILE A 121 2.32 -7.21 -1.81
C ILE A 121 0.91 -7.09 -1.23
N GLY A 122 -0.07 -7.66 -1.92
CA GLY A 122 -1.49 -7.62 -1.52
C GLY A 122 -2.27 -6.47 -2.15
N MET A 123 -1.70 -5.83 -3.18
CA MET A 123 -2.33 -4.74 -3.92
C MET A 123 -2.11 -4.91 -5.42
N ALA A 124 -3.16 -4.72 -6.23
CA ALA A 124 -3.06 -4.89 -7.68
C ALA A 124 -2.36 -3.70 -8.36
N ASN A 125 -2.72 -2.50 -8.01
CA ASN A 125 -2.11 -1.26 -8.48
C ASN A 125 -2.59 -0.07 -7.63
N SER A 126 -1.91 1.06 -7.76
CA SER A 126 -2.34 2.37 -7.26
C SER A 126 -1.69 3.46 -8.12
N GLN A 127 -2.54 4.33 -8.70
CA GLN A 127 -2.06 5.46 -9.48
C GLN A 127 -1.32 6.47 -8.60
N GLU A 128 -1.78 6.69 -7.38
CA GLU A 128 -1.14 7.62 -6.43
C GLU A 128 0.25 7.12 -6.05
N LEU A 129 0.38 5.85 -5.67
CA LEU A 129 1.68 5.25 -5.37
C LEU A 129 2.64 5.27 -6.57
N THR A 130 2.13 5.01 -7.78
CA THR A 130 2.94 5.06 -8.99
C THR A 130 3.48 6.46 -9.25
N THR A 131 2.64 7.48 -9.06
CA THR A 131 3.02 8.88 -9.23
C THR A 131 4.08 9.30 -8.19
N GLU A 132 3.87 8.95 -6.93
CA GLU A 132 4.81 9.26 -5.86
C GLU A 132 6.14 8.50 -6.00
N ALA A 133 6.10 7.22 -6.36
CA ALA A 133 7.30 6.44 -6.65
C ALA A 133 8.13 7.07 -7.76
N ALA A 134 7.49 7.51 -8.86
CA ALA A 134 8.16 8.22 -9.94
C ALA A 134 8.80 9.53 -9.47
N ARG A 135 8.10 10.30 -8.61
CA ARG A 135 8.63 11.55 -8.04
C ARG A 135 9.92 11.33 -7.25
N ILE A 136 9.95 10.30 -6.39
CA ILE A 136 11.12 9.99 -5.56
C ILE A 136 12.17 9.14 -6.26
N GLY A 137 11.91 8.68 -7.49
CA GLY A 137 12.82 7.88 -8.32
C GLY A 137 12.84 6.39 -7.98
N ALA A 138 11.91 5.89 -7.16
CA ALA A 138 11.81 4.48 -6.81
C ALA A 138 11.20 3.64 -7.93
N ILE A 139 11.65 2.39 -8.03
CA ILE A 139 11.07 1.38 -8.92
C ILE A 139 9.97 0.64 -8.14
N LEU A 140 8.72 0.83 -8.53
CA LEU A 140 7.57 0.25 -7.84
C LEU A 140 7.05 -0.99 -8.56
N THR A 141 6.80 -2.06 -7.79
CA THR A 141 6.20 -3.31 -8.27
C THR A 141 4.99 -3.65 -7.40
N PHE A 142 3.88 -4.02 -8.03
CA PHE A 142 2.68 -4.50 -7.33
C PHE A 142 2.54 -6.00 -7.50
N VAL A 143 2.19 -6.69 -6.42
CA VAL A 143 1.87 -8.12 -6.40
C VAL A 143 0.52 -8.31 -5.72
N PRO A 144 -0.57 -8.59 -6.49
CA PRO A 144 -1.92 -8.78 -5.97
C PRO A 144 -2.09 -10.07 -5.15
#